data_5182765a5b44680138c24cb2af57ed99
#
_entry.id   5182765a5b44680138c24cb2af57ed99
#
_cell.length_a   1.000
_cell.length_b   1.000
_cell.length_c   1.000
_cell.angle_alpha   90.00
_cell.angle_beta   90.00
_cell.angle_gamma   90.00
#
_symmetry.space_group_name_H-M   'P 1'
#
loop_
_entity.id
_entity.type
_entity.pdbx_description
1 polymer ?
#
loop_
_entity_poly.entity_id
_entity_poly.type
_entity_poly.pdbx_seq_one_letter_code
_entity_poly.pdbx_strand_id
1 'polypeptide(L)'
;MTFKILKSNNIDIRAQIEGSGPLVVLVHGCPESWYSWRLQIPLLAKKGYTVAAIDVRGYGGSSKPYKIKSYSMRELTRDVIGVIDALGLSLIHI
;
A
#
# COMPACT_ATOMS: atom_id res chain seq x y z
N MET A 1 5.50 -14.66 -1.35
CA MET A 1 4.62 -13.52 -1.11
C MET A 1 4.50 -13.22 0.37
N THR A 2 4.68 -11.99 0.75
CA THR A 2 4.73 -11.58 2.15
C THR A 2 3.73 -10.47 2.42
N PHE A 3 2.83 -10.70 3.38
CA PHE A 3 1.96 -9.64 3.88
C PHE A 3 2.61 -8.97 5.08
N LYS A 4 2.50 -7.65 5.16
CA LYS A 4 2.93 -6.88 6.33
C LYS A 4 1.82 -5.93 6.75
N ILE A 5 1.71 -5.72 8.05
CA ILE A 5 0.87 -4.68 8.61
C ILE A 5 1.78 -3.51 8.97
N LEU A 6 1.57 -2.38 8.31
CA LEU A 6 2.38 -1.19 8.51
C LEU A 6 1.58 -0.15 9.29
N LYS A 7 2.21 0.45 10.31
CA LYS A 7 1.59 1.56 11.03
C LYS A 7 1.77 2.81 10.19
N SER A 8 0.67 3.43 9.81
CA SER A 8 0.69 4.62 8.99
C SER A 8 -0.48 5.53 9.37
N ASN A 9 -0.19 6.79 9.67
CA ASN A 9 -1.22 7.79 9.95
C ASN A 9 -2.22 7.32 11.03
N ASN A 10 -1.70 6.68 12.08
CA ASN A 10 -2.45 6.16 13.24
C ASN A 10 -3.42 5.02 12.93
N ILE A 11 -3.25 4.34 11.81
CA ILE A 11 -4.03 3.14 11.48
C ILE A 11 -3.09 2.03 11.00
N ASP A 12 -3.65 0.85 10.81
CA ASP A 12 -2.94 -0.28 10.24
C ASP A 12 -3.25 -0.36 8.74
N ILE A 13 -2.20 -0.41 7.92
CA ILE A 13 -2.31 -0.63 6.47
C ILE A 13 -1.66 -1.97 6.17
N ARG A 14 -2.43 -2.90 5.60
CA ARG A 14 -1.87 -4.17 5.15
C ARG A 14 -1.32 -4.00 3.73
N ALA A 15 -0.13 -4.54 3.51
CA ALA A 15 0.50 -4.50 2.20
C ALA A 15 1.05 -5.85 1.82
N GLN A 16 0.92 -6.20 0.55
CA GLN A 16 1.62 -7.32 -0.06
C GLN A 16 2.96 -6.79 -0.53
N ILE A 17 4.06 -7.28 0.06
CA ILE A 17 5.41 -6.82 -0.23
C ILE A 17 6.17 -7.90 -0.97
N GLU A 18 6.83 -7.55 -2.08
CA GLU A 18 7.64 -8.48 -2.83
C GLU A 18 8.78 -7.75 -3.54
N GLY A 19 9.90 -8.47 -3.74
CA GLY A 19 11.04 -7.95 -4.49
C GLY A 19 12.01 -7.16 -3.64
N SER A 20 12.98 -6.54 -4.33
CA SER A 20 14.01 -5.68 -3.71
C SER A 20 14.36 -4.56 -4.70
N GLY A 21 14.98 -3.50 -4.19
CA GLY A 21 15.33 -2.33 -4.99
C GLY A 21 14.41 -1.15 -4.70
N PRO A 22 14.35 -0.17 -5.61
CA PRO A 22 13.53 1.02 -5.41
C PRO A 22 12.05 0.66 -5.21
N LEU A 23 11.35 1.45 -4.40
CA LEU A 23 9.98 1.16 -3.99
C LEU A 23 8.94 1.61 -5.03
N VAL A 24 8.02 0.71 -5.34
CA VAL A 24 6.81 1.01 -6.11
C VAL A 24 5.62 0.71 -5.21
N VAL A 25 4.78 1.70 -4.97
CA VAL A 25 3.54 1.54 -4.20
C VAL A 25 2.37 1.46 -5.16
N LEU A 26 1.60 0.38 -5.07
CA LEU A 26 0.41 0.16 -5.89
C LEU A 26 -0.83 0.41 -5.05
N VAL A 27 -1.67 1.34 -5.51
CA VAL A 27 -2.89 1.77 -4.80
C VAL A 27 -4.09 1.39 -5.65
N HIS A 28 -4.96 0.55 -5.11
CA HIS A 28 -6.13 0.07 -5.84
C HIS A 28 -7.27 1.09 -5.85
N GLY A 29 -8.24 0.85 -6.76
CA GLY A 29 -9.49 1.61 -6.80
C GLY A 29 -10.53 1.03 -5.84
N CYS A 30 -11.70 1.64 -5.84
CA CYS A 30 -12.85 1.22 -5.04
C CYS A 30 -13.83 0.46 -5.94
N PRO A 31 -14.36 -0.70 -5.53
CA PRO A 31 -14.20 -1.45 -4.27
C PRO A 31 -13.23 -2.63 -4.47
N GLU A 32 -11.95 -2.39 -4.37
CA GLU A 32 -10.93 -3.38 -4.66
C GLU A 32 -10.03 -3.65 -3.44
N SER A 33 -8.88 -4.27 -3.67
CA SER A 33 -7.88 -4.55 -2.66
C SER A 33 -6.52 -4.75 -3.36
N TRP A 34 -5.47 -5.09 -2.58
CA TRP A 34 -4.17 -5.45 -3.15
C TRP A 34 -4.29 -6.47 -4.29
N TYR A 35 -5.30 -7.31 -4.24
CA TYR A 35 -5.50 -8.41 -5.20
C TYR A 35 -5.67 -7.93 -6.64
N SER A 36 -6.10 -6.69 -6.83
CA SER A 36 -6.19 -6.07 -8.16
C SER A 36 -4.82 -6.05 -8.87
N TRP A 37 -3.74 -6.07 -8.09
CA TRP A 37 -2.38 -5.99 -8.60
C TRP A 37 -1.65 -7.35 -8.66
N ARG A 38 -2.35 -8.45 -8.44
CA ARG A 38 -1.73 -9.79 -8.30
C ARG A 38 -0.88 -10.21 -9.48
N LEU A 39 -1.17 -9.69 -10.68
CA LEU A 39 -0.41 -10.01 -11.89
C LEU A 39 0.79 -9.09 -12.07
N GLN A 40 0.68 -7.83 -11.64
CA GLN A 40 1.74 -6.84 -11.76
C GLN A 40 2.83 -7.01 -10.71
N ILE A 41 2.49 -7.47 -9.52
CA ILE A 41 3.45 -7.61 -8.42
C ILE A 41 4.66 -8.46 -8.80
N PRO A 42 4.51 -9.70 -9.28
CA PRO A 42 5.68 -10.51 -9.62
C PRO A 42 6.46 -9.95 -10.82
N LEU A 43 5.78 -9.31 -11.76
CA LEU A 43 6.47 -8.71 -12.91
C LEU A 43 7.39 -7.57 -12.48
N LEU A 44 6.91 -6.68 -11.62
CA LEU A 44 7.69 -5.56 -11.13
C LEU A 44 8.82 -6.02 -10.21
N ALA A 45 8.55 -6.99 -9.34
CA ALA A 45 9.56 -7.56 -8.47
C ALA A 45 10.71 -8.18 -9.27
N LYS A 46 10.37 -8.89 -10.35
CA LYS A 46 11.34 -9.52 -11.23
C LYS A 46 12.21 -8.49 -11.94
N LYS A 47 11.69 -7.28 -12.17
CA LYS A 47 12.43 -6.20 -12.84
C LYS A 47 13.32 -5.41 -11.89
N GLY A 48 13.41 -5.80 -10.62
CA GLY A 48 14.32 -5.19 -9.67
C GLY A 48 13.71 -4.11 -8.79
N TYR A 49 12.40 -4.16 -8.55
CA TYR A 49 11.72 -3.23 -7.66
C TYR A 49 11.24 -3.91 -6.39
N THR A 50 11.16 -3.13 -5.31
CA THR A 50 10.39 -3.53 -4.14
C THR A 50 8.96 -3.06 -4.38
N VAL A 51 8.02 -3.99 -4.41
CA VAL A 51 6.62 -3.69 -4.72
C VAL A 51 5.79 -3.79 -3.44
N ALA A 52 5.06 -2.73 -3.13
CA ALA A 52 4.14 -2.72 -2.00
C ALA A 52 2.73 -2.42 -2.51
N ALA A 53 1.91 -3.46 -2.62
CA ALA A 53 0.51 -3.33 -3.00
C ALA A 53 -0.31 -3.23 -1.72
N ILE A 54 -0.80 -2.03 -1.40
CA ILE A 54 -1.51 -1.78 -0.15
C ILE A 54 -2.99 -2.06 -0.29
N ASP A 55 -3.62 -2.38 0.85
CA ASP A 55 -5.07 -2.30 1.00
C ASP A 55 -5.36 -0.90 1.53
N VAL A 56 -6.08 -0.10 0.76
CA VAL A 56 -6.47 1.26 1.16
C VAL A 56 -7.33 1.18 2.42
N ARG A 57 -7.26 2.20 3.28
CA ARG A 57 -8.10 2.22 4.49
C ARG A 57 -9.55 1.92 4.14
N GLY A 58 -10.19 1.09 4.95
CA GLY A 58 -11.56 0.65 4.70
C GLY A 58 -11.67 -0.61 3.87
N TYR A 59 -10.58 -1.12 3.32
CA TYR A 59 -10.58 -2.29 2.44
C TYR A 59 -9.62 -3.38 2.91
N GLY A 60 -9.89 -4.60 2.50
CA GLY A 60 -9.02 -5.75 2.76
C GLY A 60 -8.66 -5.92 4.22
N GLY A 61 -7.38 -6.06 4.50
CA GLY A 61 -6.85 -6.25 5.86
C GLY A 61 -6.45 -4.98 6.58
N SER A 62 -6.72 -3.80 6.00
CA SER A 62 -6.41 -2.52 6.62
C SER A 62 -7.51 -2.07 7.58
N SER A 63 -7.21 -1.07 8.43
CA SER A 63 -8.18 -0.52 9.37
C SER A 63 -9.41 0.05 8.66
N LYS A 64 -10.57 -0.02 9.33
CA LYS A 64 -11.86 0.40 8.78
C LYS A 64 -12.55 1.40 9.72
N PRO A 65 -12.04 2.67 9.79
CA PRO A 65 -12.65 3.69 10.65
C PRO A 65 -14.11 3.94 10.29
N TYR A 66 -14.93 4.34 11.28
CA TYR A 66 -16.36 4.56 11.08
C TYR A 66 -16.69 5.95 10.52
N LYS A 67 -15.90 6.96 10.89
CA LYS A 67 -16.25 8.36 10.56
C LYS A 67 -16.01 8.63 9.08
N ILE A 68 -16.99 9.29 8.43
CA ILE A 68 -16.92 9.62 7.01
C ILE A 68 -15.67 10.46 6.69
N LYS A 69 -15.37 11.46 7.52
CA LYS A 69 -14.17 12.31 7.30
C LYS A 69 -12.86 11.57 7.45
N SER A 70 -12.86 10.35 8.00
CA SER A 70 -11.67 9.50 8.05
C SER A 70 -11.28 9.00 6.67
N TYR A 71 -12.15 9.14 5.67
CA TYR A 71 -11.90 8.70 4.29
C TYR A 71 -11.67 9.86 3.33
N SER A 72 -11.31 11.04 3.83
CA SER A 72 -10.98 12.17 2.98
C SER A 72 -9.72 11.87 2.15
N MET A 73 -9.57 12.55 1.03
CA MET A 73 -8.37 12.42 0.19
C MET A 73 -7.10 12.77 0.98
N ARG A 74 -7.21 13.71 1.91
CA ARG A 74 -6.09 14.09 2.79
C ARG A 74 -5.63 12.90 3.64
N GLU A 75 -6.56 12.16 4.24
CA GLU A 75 -6.22 11.01 5.06
C GLU A 75 -5.67 9.86 4.22
N LEU A 76 -6.26 9.60 3.05
CA LEU A 76 -5.77 8.56 2.14
C LEU A 76 -4.34 8.86 1.66
N THR A 77 -4.06 10.13 1.36
CA THR A 77 -2.71 10.57 0.94
C THR A 77 -1.71 10.38 2.08
N ARG A 78 -2.08 10.73 3.30
CA ARG A 78 -1.22 10.55 4.47
C ARG A 78 -0.92 9.08 4.74
N ASP A 79 -1.87 8.19 4.47
CA ASP A 79 -1.66 6.75 4.62
C ASP A 79 -0.54 6.28 3.69
N VAL A 80 -0.56 6.72 2.44
CA VAL A 80 0.45 6.34 1.45
C VAL A 80 1.83 6.87 1.85
N ILE A 81 1.89 8.13 2.27
CA ILE A 81 3.15 8.73 2.74
C ILE A 81 3.71 7.94 3.92
N GLY A 82 2.86 7.58 4.87
CA GLY A 82 3.27 6.79 6.03
C GLY A 82 3.77 5.40 5.66
N VAL A 83 3.20 4.77 4.65
CA VAL A 83 3.67 3.48 4.14
C VAL A 83 5.08 3.64 3.56
N ILE A 84 5.32 4.68 2.77
CA ILE A 84 6.64 4.96 2.20
C ILE A 84 7.66 5.14 3.31
N ASP A 85 7.33 5.94 4.32
CA ASP A 85 8.22 6.19 5.45
C ASP A 85 8.50 4.91 6.23
N ALA A 86 7.47 4.08 6.47
CA ALA A 86 7.62 2.83 7.22
C ALA A 86 8.54 1.84 6.52
N LEU A 87 8.56 1.84 5.18
CA LEU A 87 9.41 0.94 4.42
C LEU A 87 10.82 1.48 4.22
N GLY A 88 11.04 2.79 4.38
CA GLY A 88 12.36 3.40 4.35
C GLY A 88 13.10 3.30 3.02
N LEU A 89 12.38 3.20 1.91
CA LEU A 89 12.96 3.00 0.59
C LEU A 89 12.72 4.20 -0.31
N SER A 90 13.58 4.38 -1.33
CA SER A 90 13.37 5.39 -2.35
C SER A 90 12.18 5.02 -3.22
N LEU A 91 11.27 5.98 -3.41
CA LEU A 91 10.06 5.79 -4.20
C LEU A 91 10.33 6.08 -5.68
N ILE A 92 9.79 5.22 -6.54
CA ILE A 92 9.70 5.48 -7.97
C ILE A 92 8.27 5.85 -8.30
N HIS A 93 8.10 6.97 -9.01
CA HIS A 93 6.79 7.41 -9.47
C HIS A 93 6.46 6.75 -10.81
N ILE A 94 5.37 6.03 -10.84
CA ILE A 94 4.86 5.39 -12.05
C ILE A 94 3.44 5.87 -12.31
#